data_bbd6a979e0a735538c234b70b22ff7b1
#
_entry.id   bbd6a979e0a735538c234b70b22ff7b1
#
_cell.length_a   1.000
_cell.length_b   1.000
_cell.length_c   1.000
_cell.angle_alpha   90.00
_cell.angle_beta   90.00
_cell.angle_gamma   90.00
#
_symmetry.space_group_name_H-M   'P 1'
#
loop_
_entity.id
_entity.type
_entity.pdbx_description
1 polymer ?
#
loop_
_entity_poly.entity_id
_entity_poly.type
_entity_poly.pdbx_seq_one_letter_code
_entity_poly.pdbx_strand_id
1 'polypeptide(L)'
;KLNRTDGALDFSRSAAELDAQIRALQPWPGTFAYYRGEKHKILESEVLPEEQPNLAGKNLRADKELWLATGQGRLKILRLQLPSGKILPAADCAHNFQQNEFFVSGNSPQALKGDRS
;
A
#
# COMPACT_ATOMS: atom_id res chain seq x y z
N LYS A 1 -22.24 6.46 -1.02
CA LYS A 1 -22.20 5.85 0.29
C LYS A 1 -20.96 4.99 0.42
N LEU A 2 -20.16 5.23 1.45
CA LEU A 2 -18.91 4.52 1.63
C LEU A 2 -19.13 3.12 2.19
N ASN A 3 -18.29 2.19 1.78
CA ASN A 3 -18.24 0.85 2.35
C ASN A 3 -16.78 0.38 2.40
N ARG A 4 -16.54 -0.80 2.95
CA ARG A 4 -15.18 -1.28 3.17
C ARG A 4 -14.37 -1.44 1.89
N THR A 5 -15.01 -1.78 0.78
CA THR A 5 -14.28 -1.98 -0.48
C THR A 5 -13.81 -0.67 -1.09
N ASP A 6 -14.38 0.47 -0.67
CA ASP A 6 -13.93 1.78 -1.15
C ASP A 6 -12.49 2.07 -0.71
N GLY A 7 -11.99 1.37 0.29
CA GLY A 7 -10.63 1.56 0.78
C GLY A 7 -9.58 0.70 0.09
N ALA A 8 -9.98 -0.17 -0.85
CA ALA A 8 -9.01 -0.99 -1.56
C ALA A 8 -8.14 -0.10 -2.46
N LEU A 9 -6.83 -0.13 -2.23
CA LEU A 9 -5.90 0.68 -3.02
C LEU A 9 -5.57 -0.03 -4.33
N ASP A 10 -5.68 0.70 -5.43
CA ASP A 10 -5.34 0.21 -6.76
C ASP A 10 -4.08 0.93 -7.23
N PHE A 11 -2.94 0.25 -7.16
CA PHE A 11 -1.65 0.88 -7.42
C PHE A 11 -1.44 1.23 -8.89
N SER A 12 -2.34 0.86 -9.80
CA SER A 12 -2.28 1.34 -11.17
C SER A 12 -2.70 2.81 -11.30
N ARG A 13 -3.33 3.36 -10.26
CA ARG A 13 -3.68 4.78 -10.21
C ARG A 13 -2.43 5.59 -9.86
N SER A 14 -2.54 6.93 -9.98
CA SER A 14 -1.40 7.77 -9.66
C SER A 14 -1.16 7.83 -8.14
N ALA A 15 0.09 8.13 -7.76
CA ALA A 15 0.42 8.31 -6.35
C ALA A 15 -0.41 9.43 -5.72
N ALA A 16 -0.68 10.50 -6.48
CA ALA A 16 -1.48 11.61 -5.97
C ALA A 16 -2.92 11.16 -5.66
N GLU A 17 -3.50 10.34 -6.54
CA GLU A 17 -4.85 9.82 -6.30
C GLU A 17 -4.88 8.88 -5.10
N LEU A 18 -3.86 8.03 -4.97
CA LEU A 18 -3.79 7.10 -3.84
C LEU A 18 -3.60 7.85 -2.53
N ASP A 19 -2.73 8.84 -2.51
CA ASP A 19 -2.52 9.66 -1.31
C ASP A 19 -3.80 10.37 -0.90
N ALA A 20 -4.54 10.93 -1.87
CA ALA A 20 -5.81 11.59 -1.58
C ALA A 20 -6.82 10.60 -1.01
N GLN A 21 -6.89 9.39 -1.55
CA GLN A 21 -7.78 8.34 -1.07
C GLN A 21 -7.42 7.95 0.37
N ILE A 22 -6.14 7.79 0.65
CA ILE A 22 -5.68 7.44 1.99
C ILE A 22 -6.10 8.51 2.99
N ARG A 23 -5.88 9.78 2.66
CA ARG A 23 -6.25 10.87 3.57
C ARG A 23 -7.76 11.00 3.76
N ALA A 24 -8.52 10.79 2.69
CA ALA A 24 -9.97 11.01 2.71
C ALA A 24 -10.70 9.94 3.51
N LEU A 25 -10.21 8.71 3.54
CA LEU A 25 -10.94 7.57 4.09
C LEU A 25 -10.51 7.17 5.50
N GLN A 26 -9.63 7.94 6.15
CA GLN A 26 -9.33 7.70 7.54
C GLN A 26 -10.35 8.43 8.41
N PRO A 27 -10.74 7.90 9.57
CA PRO A 27 -10.40 6.59 10.08
C PRO A 27 -11.27 5.45 9.53
N TRP A 28 -12.36 5.76 8.86
CA TRP A 28 -13.25 4.74 8.32
C TRP A 28 -13.71 5.12 6.91
N PRO A 29 -13.76 4.18 5.98
CA PRO A 29 -13.50 2.75 6.15
C PRO A 29 -12.01 2.41 6.24
N GLY A 30 -11.10 3.36 6.05
CA GLY A 30 -9.69 3.13 5.97
C GLY A 30 -9.27 2.62 4.60
N THR A 31 -7.97 2.59 4.36
CA THR A 31 -7.42 2.10 3.08
C THR A 31 -6.51 0.92 3.35
N PHE A 32 -6.45 0.00 2.38
CA PHE A 32 -5.70 -1.24 2.58
C PHE A 32 -5.18 -1.80 1.27
N ALA A 33 -4.20 -2.68 1.40
CA ALA A 33 -3.64 -3.46 0.30
C ALA A 33 -3.16 -4.78 0.87
N TYR A 34 -2.85 -5.74 0.00
CA TYR A 34 -2.41 -7.06 0.42
C TYR A 34 -0.94 -7.24 0.07
N TYR A 35 -0.21 -7.84 1.00
CA TYR A 35 1.18 -8.23 0.81
C TYR A 35 1.30 -9.67 1.24
N ARG A 36 1.72 -10.53 0.30
CA ARG A 36 1.81 -11.99 0.53
C ARG A 36 0.48 -12.57 1.04
N GLY A 37 -0.62 -12.06 0.51
CA GLY A 37 -1.94 -12.54 0.86
C GLY A 37 -2.49 -12.03 2.18
N GLU A 38 -1.74 -11.18 2.88
CA GLU A 38 -2.17 -10.64 4.16
C GLU A 38 -2.55 -9.17 4.04
N LYS A 39 -3.63 -8.80 4.69
CA LYS A 39 -4.16 -7.44 4.63
C LYS A 39 -3.34 -6.50 5.50
N HIS A 40 -2.90 -5.42 4.89
CA HIS A 40 -2.22 -4.32 5.59
C HIS A 40 -3.04 -3.06 5.37
N LYS A 41 -3.30 -2.30 6.43
CA LYS A 41 -3.95 -1.00 6.29
C LYS A 41 -2.89 0.06 6.13
N ILE A 42 -3.13 0.98 5.18
CA ILE A 42 -2.22 2.09 4.92
C ILE A 42 -2.86 3.34 5.51
N LEU A 43 -2.20 3.94 6.48
CA LEU A 43 -2.77 5.02 7.27
C LEU A 43 -2.27 6.40 6.86
N GLU A 44 -1.00 6.50 6.46
CA GLU A 44 -0.41 7.76 6.05
C GLU A 44 0.57 7.51 4.92
N SER A 45 0.66 8.45 3.99
CA SER A 45 1.53 8.33 2.84
C SER A 45 2.02 9.70 2.39
N GLU A 46 3.00 9.66 1.48
CA GLU A 46 3.56 10.85 0.87
C GLU A 46 3.82 10.57 -0.61
N VAL A 47 3.51 11.53 -1.47
CA VAL A 47 3.76 11.40 -2.91
C VAL A 47 5.19 11.74 -3.19
N LEU A 48 5.87 10.88 -3.98
CA LEU A 48 7.23 11.13 -4.45
C LEU A 48 7.22 11.25 -5.96
N PRO A 49 8.11 12.08 -6.54
CA PRO A 49 8.19 12.21 -7.99
C PRO A 49 8.56 10.88 -8.65
N GLU A 50 8.04 10.68 -9.85
CA GLU A 50 8.39 9.53 -10.65
C GLU A 50 9.79 9.70 -11.21
N GLU A 51 10.62 8.66 -11.10
CA GLU A 51 11.94 8.66 -11.72
C GLU A 51 11.98 7.76 -12.94
N GLN A 52 11.47 6.54 -12.80
CA GLN A 52 11.44 5.56 -13.88
C GLN A 52 10.17 4.74 -13.76
N PRO A 53 9.58 4.33 -14.90
CA PRO A 53 8.40 3.47 -14.85
C PRO A 53 8.72 2.14 -14.17
N ASN A 54 7.80 1.67 -13.36
CA ASN A 54 7.89 0.37 -12.72
C ASN A 54 6.50 -0.26 -12.67
N LEU A 55 6.47 -1.55 -12.38
CA LEU A 55 5.20 -2.25 -12.23
C LEU A 55 4.49 -1.77 -10.97
N ALA A 56 3.22 -1.47 -11.11
CA ALA A 56 2.42 -0.91 -10.02
C ALA A 56 2.39 -1.84 -8.82
N GLY A 57 2.57 -1.28 -7.63
CA GLY A 57 2.59 -2.04 -6.39
C GLY A 57 3.93 -2.61 -6.00
N LYS A 58 4.94 -2.47 -6.86
CA LYS A 58 6.26 -3.02 -6.58
C LYS A 58 6.94 -2.25 -5.46
N ASN A 59 7.55 -2.97 -4.52
CA ASN A 59 8.34 -2.37 -3.45
C ASN A 59 9.65 -1.88 -4.03
N LEU A 60 9.77 -0.58 -4.19
CA LEU A 60 10.99 0.05 -4.73
C LEU A 60 12.05 0.20 -3.66
N ARG A 61 11.63 0.38 -2.42
CA ARG A 61 12.51 0.52 -1.28
C ARG A 61 11.82 -0.09 -0.07
N ALA A 62 12.52 -0.92 0.67
CA ALA A 62 11.98 -1.59 1.85
C ALA A 62 13.11 -1.80 2.86
N ASP A 63 13.62 -0.70 3.41
CA ASP A 63 14.67 -0.70 4.41
C ASP A 63 14.22 0.12 5.62
N LYS A 64 14.58 1.38 5.70
CA LYS A 64 14.06 2.31 6.69
C LYS A 64 12.84 3.05 6.19
N GLU A 65 12.61 3.01 4.88
CA GLU A 65 11.47 3.62 4.22
C GLU A 65 10.83 2.59 3.33
N LEU A 66 9.54 2.74 3.10
CA LEU A 66 8.77 1.84 2.24
C LEU A 66 8.20 2.66 1.09
N TRP A 67 8.72 2.43 -0.12
CA TRP A 67 8.31 3.14 -1.32
C TRP A 67 7.69 2.15 -2.30
N LEU A 68 6.52 2.49 -2.82
CA LEU A 68 5.80 1.65 -3.76
C LEU A 68 5.68 2.34 -5.12
N ALA A 69 5.81 1.57 -6.19
CA ALA A 69 5.55 2.06 -7.53
C ALA A 69 4.05 2.20 -7.74
N THR A 70 3.65 3.20 -8.52
CA THR A 70 2.24 3.42 -8.86
C THR A 70 2.13 3.65 -10.36
N GLY A 71 0.92 3.85 -10.85
CA GLY A 71 0.70 4.15 -12.25
C GLY A 71 1.38 5.44 -12.69
N GLN A 72 1.56 6.38 -11.77
CA GLN A 72 2.27 7.62 -12.03
C GLN A 72 2.82 8.12 -10.69
N GLY A 73 4.15 8.33 -10.63
CA GLY A 73 4.81 8.72 -9.40
C GLY A 73 5.09 7.53 -8.50
N ARG A 74 5.51 7.82 -7.29
CA ARG A 74 5.80 6.81 -6.28
C ARG A 74 5.08 7.19 -5.00
N LEU A 75 4.73 6.19 -4.21
CA LEU A 75 4.04 6.41 -2.94
C LEU A 75 4.96 5.94 -1.81
N LYS A 76 5.31 6.86 -0.92
CA LYS A 76 6.05 6.54 0.29
C LYS A 76 5.04 6.28 1.40
N ILE A 77 5.08 5.09 1.97
CA ILE A 77 4.20 4.74 3.07
C ILE A 77 4.83 5.25 4.35
N LEU A 78 4.08 6.03 5.12
CA LEU A 78 4.60 6.61 6.35
C LEU A 78 4.15 5.83 7.58
N ARG A 79 2.94 5.28 7.55
CA ARG A 79 2.36 4.60 8.71
C ARG A 79 1.38 3.56 8.23
N LEU A 80 1.41 2.38 8.86
CA LEU A 80 0.54 1.29 8.44
C LEU A 80 0.15 0.41 9.62
N GLN A 81 -0.91 -0.38 9.43
CA GLN A 81 -1.34 -1.37 10.40
C GLN A 81 -1.08 -2.76 9.84
N LEU A 82 -0.33 -3.55 10.57
CA LEU A 82 0.04 -4.91 10.18
C LEU A 82 -1.14 -5.86 10.35
N PRO A 83 -1.09 -7.06 9.73
CA PRO A 83 -2.17 -8.03 9.90
C PRO A 83 -2.44 -8.40 11.35
N SER A 84 -1.43 -8.30 12.21
CA SER A 84 -1.58 -8.55 13.65
C SER A 84 -2.41 -7.48 14.35
N GLY A 85 -2.69 -6.35 13.70
CA GLY A 85 -3.38 -5.21 14.28
C GLY A 85 -2.45 -4.13 14.80
N LYS A 86 -1.16 -4.37 14.80
CA LYS A 86 -0.19 -3.42 15.33
C LYS A 86 0.03 -2.26 14.35
N ILE A 87 -0.06 -1.03 14.85
CA ILE A 87 0.13 0.18 14.04
C ILE A 87 1.55 0.68 14.28
N LEU A 88 2.31 0.83 13.19
CA LEU A 88 3.72 1.23 13.28
C LEU A 88 4.05 2.27 12.21
N PRO A 89 5.03 3.16 12.51
CA PRO A 89 5.65 3.94 11.44
C PRO A 89 6.36 2.99 10.48
N ALA A 90 6.41 3.36 9.20
CA ALA A 90 7.07 2.53 8.22
C ALA A 90 8.55 2.27 8.59
N ALA A 91 9.19 3.26 9.21
CA ALA A 91 10.59 3.12 9.63
C ALA A 91 10.81 1.91 10.55
N ASP A 92 9.78 1.52 11.30
CA ASP A 92 9.91 0.43 12.27
C ASP A 92 9.59 -0.94 11.67
N CYS A 93 9.02 -1.00 10.47
CA CYS A 93 8.58 -2.27 9.89
C CYS A 93 8.91 -2.43 8.41
N ALA A 94 9.47 -1.42 7.76
CA ALA A 94 9.77 -1.52 6.33
C ALA A 94 10.71 -2.68 6.01
N HIS A 95 11.63 -2.99 6.91
CA HIS A 95 12.58 -4.09 6.72
C HIS A 95 11.92 -5.46 6.71
N ASN A 96 10.66 -5.56 7.14
CA ASN A 96 9.91 -6.81 7.08
C ASN A 96 9.35 -7.10 5.69
N PHE A 97 9.38 -6.10 4.80
CA PHE A 97 8.93 -6.26 3.42
C PHE A 97 10.14 -6.48 2.53
N GLN A 98 9.92 -7.16 1.41
CA GLN A 98 11.02 -7.46 0.49
C GLN A 98 11.01 -6.50 -0.69
N GLN A 99 12.16 -5.91 -0.98
CA GLN A 99 12.33 -5.12 -2.18
C GLN A 99 12.03 -6.00 -3.40
N ASN A 100 11.37 -5.43 -4.39
CA ASN A 100 10.97 -6.10 -5.64
C ASN A 100 9.80 -7.07 -5.51
N GLU A 101 9.24 -7.26 -4.32
CA GLU A 101 7.94 -7.92 -4.17
C GLU A 101 6.83 -6.88 -4.30
N PHE A 102 5.59 -7.34 -4.32
CA PHE A 102 4.45 -6.48 -4.65
C PHE A 102 3.42 -6.41 -3.56
N PHE A 103 2.88 -5.20 -3.35
CA PHE A 103 1.57 -5.04 -2.74
C PHE A 103 0.54 -5.12 -3.86
N VAL A 104 -0.60 -5.74 -3.59
CA VAL A 104 -1.66 -5.86 -4.57
C VAL A 104 -2.96 -5.27 -4.02
N SER A 105 -3.81 -4.84 -4.94
CA SER A 105 -5.11 -4.28 -4.58
C SER A 105 -5.96 -5.31 -3.83
N GLY A 106 -6.75 -4.84 -2.88
CA GLY A 106 -7.69 -5.70 -2.18
C GLY A 106 -8.72 -6.35 -3.08
N ASN A 107 -8.92 -5.80 -4.29
CA ASN A 107 -9.83 -6.36 -5.29
C ASN A 107 -9.12 -7.26 -6.30
N SER A 108 -7.83 -7.47 -6.14
CA SER A 108 -7.04 -8.26 -7.07
C SER A 108 -7.25 -9.76 -6.84
N PRO A 109 -7.37 -10.56 -7.90
CA PRO A 109 -7.38 -12.02 -7.73
C PRO A 109 -6.14 -12.55 -7.02
N GLN A 110 -5.01 -11.86 -7.15
CA GLN A 110 -3.78 -12.27 -6.49
C GLN A 110 -3.86 -12.15 -4.97
N ALA A 111 -4.64 -11.20 -4.45
CA ALA A 111 -4.86 -11.09 -3.02
C ALA A 111 -5.59 -12.32 -2.50
N LEU A 112 -6.58 -12.80 -3.25
CA LEU A 112 -7.33 -13.98 -2.86
C LEU A 112 -6.49 -15.25 -2.94
N LYS A 113 -5.63 -15.35 -3.94
CA LYS A 113 -4.75 -16.51 -4.08
C LYS A 113 -3.75 -16.58 -2.93
N GLY A 114 -3.26 -15.44 -2.48
CA GLY A 114 -2.32 -15.40 -1.39
C GLY A 114 -2.87 -16.02 -0.11
N ASP A 115 -4.16 -15.90 0.11
CA ASP A 115 -4.81 -16.42 1.31
C ASP A 115 -4.82 -17.93 1.39
N ARG A 116 -4.48 -18.60 0.31
CA ARG A 116 -4.54 -20.05 0.24
C ARG A 116 -3.23 -20.75 0.46
N SER A 117 -2.17 -20.01 0.41
CA SER A 117 -0.84 -20.61 0.50
C SER A 117 -0.40 -20.90 1.90
#